data_a02903ef17275af781fa673c7438b594
#
_entry.id   a02903ef17275af781fa673c7438b594
#
_cell.length_a   1.000
_cell.length_b   1.000
_cell.length_c   1.000
_cell.angle_alpha   90.00
_cell.angle_beta   90.00
_cell.angle_gamma   90.00
#
_symmetry.space_group_name_H-M   'P 1'
#
loop_
_entity.id
_entity.type
_entity.pdbx_description
1 polymer ?
#
loop_
_entity_poly.entity_id
_entity_poly.type
_entity_poly.pdbx_seq_one_letter_code
_entity_poly.pdbx_strand_id
1 'polypeptide(L)'
;AAFAPCGLRETTVCHGYGLAEATLIVAGVLKQDSPTYFDAHSGALEQHRALAAEGADQEAQTLVGSGYPGVDGEVAIVHPETLTRCPPEEIGEIWVSSPSVAHGYWQRPDETEETFQAHLSDSEEGSFMRTGDLGFMRAGELFVTGRIKDVIIIRGNNYYPQDIEFTVEQSHPALRAAGHGAAFPVEDGGEEKLVGIQEGER
;
A
#
# COMPACT_ATOMS: atom_id res chain seq x y z
N ALA A 1 21.96 4.94 6.15
CA ALA A 1 23.40 4.96 5.93
C ALA A 1 24.02 6.36 6.06
N ALA A 2 23.43 7.43 5.46
CA ALA A 2 24.05 8.80 5.47
C ALA A 2 24.27 9.39 6.87
N PHE A 3 23.40 9.13 7.82
CA PHE A 3 23.46 9.67 9.19
C PHE A 3 24.10 8.71 10.22
N ALA A 4 24.57 7.54 9.82
CA ALA A 4 25.25 6.60 10.70
C ALA A 4 26.49 7.22 11.39
N PRO A 5 27.34 8.04 10.73
CA PRO A 5 28.44 8.74 11.37
C PRO A 5 28.03 9.72 12.47
N CYS A 6 26.76 10.18 12.46
CA CYS A 6 26.17 11.03 13.49
C CYS A 6 25.50 10.24 14.62
N GLY A 7 25.66 8.91 14.66
CA GLY A 7 25.10 8.05 15.69
C GLY A 7 23.64 7.64 15.47
N LEU A 8 23.04 7.91 14.30
CA LEU A 8 21.71 7.42 13.97
C LEU A 8 21.78 5.91 13.76
N ARG A 9 21.02 5.17 14.58
CA ARG A 9 20.89 3.72 14.46
C ARG A 9 19.75 3.39 13.51
N GLU A 10 19.83 2.28 12.81
CA GLU A 10 18.81 1.78 11.91
C GLU A 10 17.46 1.61 12.62
N THR A 11 17.48 1.10 13.86
CA THR A 11 16.31 0.96 14.74
C THR A 11 15.69 2.29 15.22
N THR A 12 16.24 3.44 14.80
CA THR A 12 15.66 4.76 15.14
C THR A 12 14.48 5.11 14.23
N VAL A 13 14.42 4.53 13.04
CA VAL A 13 13.34 4.76 12.08
C VAL A 13 12.26 3.74 12.36
N CYS A 14 11.11 4.20 12.88
CA CYS A 14 9.95 3.36 13.13
C CYS A 14 8.95 3.56 12.00
N HIS A 15 8.66 2.49 11.28
CA HIS A 15 7.65 2.48 10.22
C HIS A 15 6.29 2.20 10.82
N GLY A 16 5.23 2.73 10.19
CA GLY A 16 3.87 2.48 10.58
C GLY A 16 2.90 2.82 9.46
N TYR A 17 1.73 2.25 9.54
CA TYR A 17 0.59 2.54 8.68
C TYR A 17 -0.58 3.01 9.51
N GLY A 18 -1.33 3.97 8.99
CA GLY A 18 -2.54 4.46 9.63
C GLY A 18 -3.21 5.55 8.83
N LEU A 19 -4.42 5.89 9.27
CA LEU A 19 -5.28 6.87 8.63
C LEU A 19 -6.17 7.56 9.69
N ALA A 20 -6.72 8.72 9.35
CA ALA A 20 -7.51 9.52 10.28
C ALA A 20 -8.75 8.78 10.80
N GLU A 21 -9.38 7.99 9.93
CA GLU A 21 -10.56 7.18 10.22
C GLU A 21 -10.32 6.12 11.30
N ALA A 22 -9.08 5.68 11.48
CA ALA A 22 -8.66 4.76 12.55
C ALA A 22 -7.96 5.49 13.72
N THR A 23 -8.20 6.77 13.91
CA THR A 23 -7.59 7.66 14.91
C THR A 23 -6.09 7.88 14.70
N LEU A 24 -5.43 7.21 13.86
CA LEU A 24 -4.08 7.39 13.32
C LEU A 24 -3.38 6.05 13.03
N ILE A 25 -3.05 5.25 14.06
CA ILE A 25 -2.18 4.06 13.91
C ILE A 25 -3.02 2.78 13.79
N VAL A 26 -2.81 2.06 12.70
CA VAL A 26 -3.35 0.72 12.44
C VAL A 26 -2.29 -0.35 12.67
N ALA A 27 -1.10 -0.15 12.11
CA ALA A 27 0.03 -1.04 12.28
C ALA A 27 1.32 -0.25 12.53
N GLY A 28 2.26 -0.84 13.25
CA GLY A 28 3.54 -0.20 13.54
C GLY A 28 4.58 -1.16 14.05
N VAL A 29 5.85 -0.76 13.97
CA VAL A 29 6.99 -1.49 14.51
C VAL A 29 7.30 -1.03 15.93
N LEU A 30 7.85 -1.93 16.74
CA LEU A 30 8.37 -1.56 18.05
C LEU A 30 9.68 -0.79 17.89
N LYS A 31 9.93 0.15 18.79
CA LYS A 31 11.09 1.08 18.75
C LYS A 31 12.48 0.41 18.64
N GLN A 32 12.58 -0.90 18.89
CA GLN A 32 13.84 -1.64 18.90
C GLN A 32 14.00 -2.55 17.68
N ASP A 33 12.98 -2.67 16.86
CA ASP A 33 13.00 -3.53 15.68
C ASP A 33 13.61 -2.79 14.48
N SER A 34 14.41 -3.52 13.72
CA SER A 34 14.89 -3.02 12.43
C SER A 34 13.78 -3.08 11.39
N PRO A 35 13.78 -2.18 10.40
CA PRO A 35 12.85 -2.26 9.29
C PRO A 35 12.90 -3.62 8.57
N THR A 36 11.75 -4.17 8.27
CA THR A 36 11.64 -5.39 7.45
C THR A 36 11.56 -5.00 5.98
N TYR A 37 12.36 -5.64 5.16
CA TYR A 37 12.35 -5.47 3.71
C TYR A 37 11.91 -6.77 3.04
N PHE A 38 11.11 -6.65 1.99
CA PHE A 38 10.65 -7.76 1.20
C PHE A 38 10.88 -7.47 -0.29
N ASP A 39 11.78 -8.24 -0.92
CA ASP A 39 12.04 -8.14 -2.34
C ASP A 39 10.99 -8.97 -3.08
N ALA A 40 10.02 -8.27 -3.66
CA ALA A 40 8.90 -8.85 -4.40
C ALA A 40 9.21 -8.90 -5.89
N HIS A 41 8.72 -9.92 -6.58
CA HIS A 41 8.80 -10.04 -8.03
C HIS A 41 7.84 -9.03 -8.69
N SER A 42 8.36 -8.08 -9.47
CA SER A 42 7.59 -6.96 -10.05
C SER A 42 6.41 -7.44 -10.91
N GLY A 43 6.62 -8.43 -11.78
CA GLY A 43 5.54 -8.98 -12.61
C GLY A 43 4.47 -9.75 -11.82
N ALA A 44 4.75 -10.21 -10.59
CA ALA A 44 3.75 -10.78 -9.71
C ALA A 44 2.92 -9.68 -9.03
N LEU A 45 3.56 -8.56 -8.66
CA LEU A 45 2.86 -7.40 -8.10
C LEU A 45 1.83 -6.81 -9.08
N GLU A 46 2.16 -6.77 -10.38
CA GLU A 46 1.23 -6.36 -11.46
C GLU A 46 -0.03 -7.25 -11.54
N GLN A 47 0.06 -8.48 -11.03
CA GLN A 47 -1.03 -9.46 -10.95
C GLN A 47 -1.64 -9.56 -9.55
N HIS A 48 -1.46 -8.57 -8.70
CA HIS A 48 -1.88 -8.57 -7.30
C HIS A 48 -1.34 -9.75 -6.47
N ARG A 49 -0.09 -10.18 -6.73
CA ARG A 49 0.56 -11.24 -5.96
C ARG A 49 1.90 -10.80 -5.38
N ALA A 50 2.07 -11.04 -4.08
CA ALA A 50 3.29 -10.69 -3.33
C ALA A 50 4.25 -11.90 -3.25
N LEU A 51 4.75 -12.34 -4.41
CA LEU A 51 5.73 -13.42 -4.49
C LEU A 51 7.15 -12.88 -4.29
N ALA A 52 7.99 -13.64 -3.59
CA ALA A 52 9.41 -13.30 -3.45
C ALA A 52 10.12 -13.36 -4.79
N ALA A 53 11.01 -12.39 -5.05
CA ALA A 53 11.95 -12.46 -6.15
C ALA A 53 13.02 -13.53 -5.85
N GLU A 54 13.31 -14.42 -6.81
CA GLU A 54 14.30 -15.47 -6.67
C GLU A 54 15.60 -15.10 -7.39
N GLY A 55 16.73 -15.15 -6.65
CA GLY A 55 18.07 -14.95 -7.20
C GLY A 55 18.44 -13.49 -7.44
N ALA A 56 19.32 -13.24 -8.42
CA ALA A 56 19.72 -11.90 -8.89
C ALA A 56 18.69 -11.37 -9.90
N ASP A 57 17.43 -11.42 -9.56
CA ASP A 57 16.33 -11.00 -10.42
C ASP A 57 16.39 -9.49 -10.62
N GLN A 58 16.52 -9.03 -11.85
CA GLN A 58 16.57 -7.60 -12.19
C GLN A 58 15.17 -6.95 -12.11
N GLU A 59 14.13 -7.75 -11.93
CA GLU A 59 12.74 -7.32 -11.85
C GLU A 59 12.20 -7.35 -10.40
N ALA A 60 13.06 -7.22 -9.41
CA ALA A 60 12.69 -7.18 -8.02
C ALA A 60 12.37 -5.76 -7.55
N GLN A 61 11.26 -5.62 -6.81
CA GLN A 61 10.89 -4.40 -6.11
C GLN A 61 10.99 -4.62 -4.61
N THR A 62 11.76 -3.76 -3.92
CA THR A 62 11.87 -3.83 -2.46
C THR A 62 10.70 -3.08 -1.81
N LEU A 63 9.89 -3.79 -1.06
CA LEU A 63 8.82 -3.27 -0.22
C LEU A 63 9.28 -3.18 1.23
N VAL A 64 8.76 -2.18 1.96
CA VAL A 64 9.07 -1.97 3.38
C VAL A 64 7.86 -2.36 4.21
N GLY A 65 8.07 -3.17 5.25
CA GLY A 65 7.04 -3.53 6.20
C GLY A 65 6.54 -2.31 6.99
N SER A 66 5.24 -2.26 7.21
CA SER A 66 4.56 -1.22 8.00
C SER A 66 4.32 -1.63 9.45
N GLY A 67 4.88 -2.76 9.86
CA GLY A 67 4.76 -3.30 11.22
C GLY A 67 3.52 -4.17 11.45
N TYR A 68 3.24 -4.41 12.72
CA TYR A 68 2.21 -5.35 13.17
C TYR A 68 0.95 -4.58 13.56
N PRO A 69 -0.25 -5.16 13.34
CA PRO A 69 -1.50 -4.59 13.86
C PRO A 69 -1.46 -4.39 15.38
N GLY A 70 -2.14 -3.35 15.86
CA GLY A 70 -2.26 -3.08 17.29
C GLY A 70 -2.91 -4.24 18.06
N VAL A 71 -2.66 -4.32 19.38
CA VAL A 71 -3.08 -5.44 20.24
C VAL A 71 -4.59 -5.69 20.22
N ASP A 72 -5.39 -4.62 20.09
CA ASP A 72 -6.86 -4.69 20.06
C ASP A 72 -7.42 -4.50 18.64
N GLY A 73 -6.56 -4.59 17.63
CA GLY A 73 -6.91 -4.38 16.22
C GLY A 73 -6.75 -5.64 15.38
N GLU A 74 -7.64 -5.80 14.42
CA GLU A 74 -7.57 -6.80 13.38
C GLU A 74 -7.38 -6.12 12.03
N VAL A 75 -6.48 -6.66 11.21
CA VAL A 75 -6.31 -6.30 9.81
C VAL A 75 -6.66 -7.52 8.95
N ALA A 76 -7.60 -7.34 8.04
CA ALA A 76 -7.96 -8.31 7.03
C ALA A 76 -7.51 -7.81 5.65
N ILE A 77 -6.96 -8.70 4.84
CA ILE A 77 -6.73 -8.43 3.41
C ILE A 77 -7.90 -9.04 2.64
N VAL A 78 -8.61 -8.22 1.91
CA VAL A 78 -9.91 -8.56 1.32
C VAL A 78 -9.91 -8.30 -0.18
N HIS A 79 -10.38 -9.27 -0.95
CA HIS A 79 -10.53 -9.10 -2.39
C HIS A 79 -11.59 -8.04 -2.69
N PRO A 80 -11.28 -6.96 -3.42
CA PRO A 80 -12.16 -5.79 -3.54
C PRO A 80 -13.53 -6.07 -4.16
N GLU A 81 -13.62 -7.08 -5.05
CA GLU A 81 -14.86 -7.41 -5.78
C GLU A 81 -15.67 -8.49 -5.07
N THR A 82 -15.02 -9.56 -4.59
CA THR A 82 -15.72 -10.70 -3.97
C THR A 82 -16.01 -10.49 -2.50
N LEU A 83 -15.34 -9.52 -1.86
CA LEU A 83 -15.41 -9.22 -0.43
C LEU A 83 -15.09 -10.41 0.47
N THR A 84 -14.25 -11.33 -0.02
CA THR A 84 -13.73 -12.49 0.71
C THR A 84 -12.31 -12.23 1.18
N ARG A 85 -11.86 -12.91 2.22
CA ARG A 85 -10.44 -12.85 2.62
C ARG A 85 -9.54 -13.37 1.50
N CYS A 86 -8.49 -12.61 1.19
CA CYS A 86 -7.46 -13.05 0.26
C CYS A 86 -6.65 -14.20 0.86
N PRO A 87 -6.29 -15.21 0.05
CA PRO A 87 -5.31 -16.22 0.45
C PRO A 87 -3.93 -15.59 0.69
N PRO A 88 -3.00 -16.31 1.36
CA PRO A 88 -1.63 -15.85 1.51
C PRO A 88 -0.99 -15.44 0.18
N GLU A 89 -0.17 -14.40 0.21
CA GLU A 89 0.54 -13.85 -0.97
C GLU A 89 -0.35 -13.20 -2.04
N GLU A 90 -1.63 -12.99 -1.77
CA GLU A 90 -2.51 -12.17 -2.61
C GLU A 90 -2.65 -10.77 -2.02
N ILE A 91 -2.58 -9.76 -2.91
CA ILE A 91 -2.77 -8.36 -2.56
C ILE A 91 -4.26 -8.04 -2.67
N GLY A 92 -4.81 -7.48 -1.61
CA GLY A 92 -6.21 -7.03 -1.54
C GLY A 92 -6.35 -5.71 -0.81
N GLU A 93 -7.59 -5.27 -0.64
CA GLU A 93 -7.90 -4.09 0.16
C GLU A 93 -7.63 -4.36 1.64
N ILE A 94 -6.98 -3.42 2.30
CA ILE A 94 -6.73 -3.46 3.73
C ILE A 94 -8.02 -3.06 4.44
N TRP A 95 -8.60 -3.99 5.20
CA TRP A 95 -9.76 -3.75 6.07
C TRP A 95 -9.34 -3.77 7.53
N VAL A 96 -9.91 -2.89 8.33
CA VAL A 96 -9.53 -2.70 9.73
C VAL A 96 -10.73 -2.82 10.65
N SER A 97 -10.60 -3.64 11.70
CA SER A 97 -11.53 -3.68 12.82
C SER A 97 -10.76 -3.37 14.10
N SER A 98 -11.11 -2.27 14.78
CA SER A 98 -10.41 -1.82 15.98
C SER A 98 -11.28 -0.84 16.78
N PRO A 99 -11.14 -0.80 18.11
CA PRO A 99 -11.79 0.24 18.94
C PRO A 99 -11.38 1.68 18.59
N SER A 100 -10.28 1.86 17.84
CA SER A 100 -9.81 3.17 17.37
C SER A 100 -10.48 3.65 16.09
N VAL A 101 -11.27 2.79 15.41
CA VAL A 101 -12.01 3.16 14.20
C VAL A 101 -13.15 4.13 14.57
N ALA A 102 -13.27 5.19 13.79
CA ALA A 102 -14.34 6.19 13.95
C ALA A 102 -15.74 5.58 13.67
N HIS A 103 -16.77 6.24 14.16
CA HIS A 103 -18.15 5.79 13.93
C HIS A 103 -18.69 6.13 12.54
N GLY A 104 -18.02 7.02 11.79
CA GLY A 104 -18.42 7.42 10.45
C GLY A 104 -18.13 8.87 10.14
N TYR A 105 -18.57 9.31 8.95
CA TYR A 105 -18.46 10.69 8.48
C TYR A 105 -19.66 11.52 8.89
N TRP A 106 -19.40 12.75 9.34
CA TRP A 106 -20.46 13.67 9.77
C TRP A 106 -21.42 14.01 8.63
N GLN A 107 -22.71 13.77 8.86
CA GLN A 107 -23.80 14.01 7.89
C GLN A 107 -23.64 13.29 6.53
N ARG A 108 -22.94 12.14 6.49
CA ARG A 108 -22.74 11.32 5.29
C ARG A 108 -23.09 9.85 5.60
N PRO A 109 -24.36 9.50 5.74
CA PRO A 109 -24.76 8.17 6.17
C PRO A 109 -24.38 7.08 5.15
N ASP A 110 -24.55 7.33 3.85
CA ASP A 110 -24.29 6.34 2.80
C ASP A 110 -22.78 6.01 2.74
N GLU A 111 -21.90 7.02 2.76
CA GLU A 111 -20.46 6.80 2.80
C GLU A 111 -20.00 6.18 4.13
N THR A 112 -20.71 6.47 5.22
CA THR A 112 -20.43 5.86 6.53
C THR A 112 -20.74 4.37 6.49
N GLU A 113 -21.87 3.96 5.93
CA GLU A 113 -22.26 2.56 5.79
C GLU A 113 -21.24 1.82 4.92
N GLU A 114 -20.91 2.37 3.75
CA GLU A 114 -19.98 1.77 2.80
C GLU A 114 -18.57 1.61 3.39
N THR A 115 -18.09 2.63 4.12
CA THR A 115 -16.70 2.66 4.62
C THR A 115 -16.53 1.95 5.95
N PHE A 116 -17.43 2.13 6.92
CA PHE A 116 -17.22 1.70 8.31
C PHE A 116 -18.04 0.47 8.72
N GLN A 117 -18.94 -0.01 7.87
CA GLN A 117 -19.80 -1.14 8.17
C GLN A 117 -19.67 -2.27 7.14
N ALA A 118 -18.50 -2.44 6.58
CA ALA A 118 -18.25 -3.49 5.61
C ALA A 118 -18.20 -4.88 6.29
N HIS A 119 -18.75 -5.86 5.60
CA HIS A 119 -18.77 -7.25 6.06
C HIS A 119 -18.14 -8.17 5.01
N LEU A 120 -17.40 -9.17 5.50
CA LEU A 120 -16.91 -10.24 4.64
C LEU A 120 -18.10 -11.05 4.11
N SER A 121 -18.06 -11.43 2.83
CA SER A 121 -19.11 -12.20 2.19
C SER A 121 -19.10 -13.69 2.55
N ASP A 122 -17.98 -14.17 3.10
CA ASP A 122 -17.73 -15.58 3.42
C ASP A 122 -17.68 -15.86 4.93
N SER A 123 -17.95 -14.88 5.77
CA SER A 123 -17.93 -15.04 7.23
C SER A 123 -18.96 -14.12 7.91
N GLU A 124 -19.38 -14.50 9.12
CA GLU A 124 -20.23 -13.68 10.00
C GLU A 124 -19.40 -12.81 10.95
N GLU A 125 -18.12 -12.61 10.67
CA GLU A 125 -17.26 -11.74 11.47
C GLU A 125 -17.80 -10.29 11.43
N GLY A 126 -17.51 -9.55 12.51
CA GLY A 126 -18.01 -8.19 12.73
C GLY A 126 -17.70 -7.22 11.60
N SER A 127 -18.18 -6.00 11.74
CA SER A 127 -17.95 -4.96 10.73
C SER A 127 -16.49 -4.53 10.70
N PHE A 128 -16.02 -4.26 9.50
CA PHE A 128 -14.71 -3.69 9.21
C PHE A 128 -14.85 -2.30 8.60
N MET A 129 -13.82 -1.50 8.77
CA MET A 129 -13.62 -0.27 8.01
C MET A 129 -12.80 -0.58 6.77
N ARG A 130 -13.28 -0.15 5.62
CA ARG A 130 -12.56 -0.19 4.33
C ARG A 130 -11.61 0.99 4.24
N THR A 131 -10.33 0.74 3.97
CA THR A 131 -9.33 1.82 3.90
C THR A 131 -9.18 2.40 2.49
N GLY A 132 -9.52 1.63 1.47
CA GLY A 132 -9.22 1.95 0.07
C GLY A 132 -7.74 1.78 -0.28
N ASP A 133 -6.90 1.35 0.65
CA ASP A 133 -5.49 1.04 0.43
C ASP A 133 -5.31 -0.46 0.15
N LEU A 134 -4.33 -0.79 -0.69
CA LEU A 134 -3.97 -2.16 -1.04
C LEU A 134 -2.74 -2.63 -0.27
N GLY A 135 -2.72 -3.91 0.07
CA GLY A 135 -1.58 -4.52 0.76
C GLY A 135 -1.74 -6.02 0.95
N PHE A 136 -0.80 -6.58 1.68
CA PHE A 136 -0.79 -7.99 2.06
C PHE A 136 -0.17 -8.20 3.43
N MET A 137 -0.45 -9.35 4.04
CA MET A 137 0.17 -9.76 5.30
C MET A 137 1.25 -10.81 5.04
N ARG A 138 2.43 -10.62 5.65
CA ARG A 138 3.52 -11.60 5.62
C ARG A 138 4.12 -11.76 6.99
N ALA A 139 4.15 -12.98 7.51
CA ALA A 139 4.63 -13.28 8.87
C ALA A 139 3.99 -12.41 9.97
N GLY A 140 2.72 -12.00 9.78
CA GLY A 140 2.01 -11.12 10.71
C GLY A 140 2.27 -9.63 10.56
N GLU A 141 3.19 -9.23 9.69
CA GLU A 141 3.51 -7.83 9.37
C GLU A 141 2.73 -7.35 8.14
N LEU A 142 2.25 -6.11 8.19
CA LEU A 142 1.53 -5.48 7.09
C LEU A 142 2.50 -4.84 6.10
N PHE A 143 2.27 -5.08 4.81
CA PHE A 143 2.93 -4.40 3.70
C PHE A 143 1.89 -3.67 2.86
N VAL A 144 2.03 -2.36 2.73
CA VAL A 144 1.15 -1.52 1.92
C VAL A 144 1.76 -1.36 0.54
N THR A 145 0.99 -1.58 -0.51
CA THR A 145 1.45 -1.52 -1.90
C THR A 145 0.95 -0.30 -2.66
N GLY A 146 -0.21 0.25 -2.30
CA GLY A 146 -0.77 1.43 -2.96
C GLY A 146 -2.20 1.69 -2.56
N ARG A 147 -2.93 2.42 -3.42
CA ARG A 147 -4.36 2.71 -3.25
C ARG A 147 -5.17 2.15 -4.40
N ILE A 148 -6.38 1.66 -4.12
CA ILE A 148 -7.28 1.14 -5.15
C ILE A 148 -7.56 2.20 -6.23
N LYS A 149 -7.81 3.44 -5.83
CA LYS A 149 -8.14 4.55 -6.74
C LYS A 149 -6.96 5.05 -7.57
N ASP A 150 -5.75 4.76 -7.14
CA ASP A 150 -4.52 5.25 -7.78
C ASP A 150 -3.89 4.18 -8.70
N VAL A 151 -4.36 2.93 -8.64
CA VAL A 151 -3.86 1.86 -9.52
C VAL A 151 -4.17 2.19 -10.97
N ILE A 152 -3.14 2.17 -11.79
CA ILE A 152 -3.23 2.41 -13.23
C ILE A 152 -3.33 1.06 -13.93
N ILE A 153 -4.41 0.82 -14.67
CA ILE A 153 -4.64 -0.46 -15.35
C ILE A 153 -4.35 -0.30 -16.84
N ILE A 154 -3.28 -0.92 -17.33
CA ILE A 154 -2.95 -0.90 -18.75
C ILE A 154 -2.87 -2.32 -19.27
N ARG A 155 -3.69 -2.64 -20.27
CA ARG A 155 -3.75 -3.96 -20.91
C ARG A 155 -3.94 -5.13 -19.92
N GLY A 156 -4.69 -4.86 -18.83
CA GLY A 156 -4.97 -5.86 -17.78
C GLY A 156 -3.89 -6.04 -16.72
N ASN A 157 -2.82 -5.26 -16.76
CA ASN A 157 -1.80 -5.22 -15.70
C ASN A 157 -1.98 -3.99 -14.82
N ASN A 158 -1.70 -4.16 -13.53
CA ASN A 158 -1.80 -3.11 -12.53
C ASN A 158 -0.45 -2.45 -12.32
N TYR A 159 -0.41 -1.12 -12.42
CA TYR A 159 0.78 -0.32 -12.18
C TYR A 159 0.51 0.67 -11.06
N TYR A 160 1.45 0.78 -10.15
CA TYR A 160 1.37 1.75 -9.06
C TYR A 160 2.07 3.05 -9.50
N PRO A 161 1.42 4.22 -9.37
CA PRO A 161 1.99 5.51 -9.80
C PRO A 161 3.41 5.75 -9.31
N GLN A 162 3.67 5.46 -8.04
CA GLN A 162 4.97 5.66 -7.40
C GLN A 162 6.11 4.88 -8.07
N ASP A 163 5.84 3.70 -8.62
CA ASP A 163 6.85 2.89 -9.29
C ASP A 163 7.23 3.48 -10.65
N ILE A 164 6.22 4.01 -11.36
CA ILE A 164 6.41 4.72 -12.62
C ILE A 164 7.17 6.02 -12.37
N GLU A 165 6.78 6.80 -11.37
CA GLU A 165 7.42 8.04 -10.96
C GLU A 165 8.89 7.80 -10.59
N PHE A 166 9.16 6.80 -9.77
CA PHE A 166 10.52 6.40 -9.43
C PHE A 166 11.35 6.01 -10.66
N THR A 167 10.76 5.24 -11.58
CA THR A 167 11.43 4.85 -12.83
C THR A 167 11.79 6.06 -13.68
N VAL A 168 10.88 7.03 -13.80
CA VAL A 168 11.11 8.29 -14.53
C VAL A 168 12.21 9.11 -13.85
N GLU A 169 12.18 9.25 -12.52
CA GLU A 169 13.23 9.96 -11.76
C GLU A 169 14.62 9.35 -11.97
N GLN A 170 14.72 8.02 -12.06
CA GLN A 170 16.00 7.33 -12.27
C GLN A 170 16.48 7.37 -13.71
N SER A 171 15.62 7.70 -14.68
CA SER A 171 15.94 7.67 -16.11
C SER A 171 16.96 8.73 -16.54
N HIS A 172 17.01 9.88 -15.84
CA HIS A 172 17.94 10.95 -16.16
C HIS A 172 18.32 11.79 -14.93
N PRO A 173 19.60 12.20 -14.76
CA PRO A 173 20.03 13.00 -13.62
C PRO A 173 19.26 14.30 -13.38
N ALA A 174 18.81 14.97 -14.44
CA ALA A 174 18.03 16.20 -14.34
C ALA A 174 16.59 15.99 -13.84
N LEU A 175 16.11 14.74 -13.75
CA LEU A 175 14.78 14.37 -13.28
C LEU A 175 14.77 13.83 -11.85
N ARG A 176 15.93 13.76 -11.19
CA ARG A 176 16.11 13.14 -9.86
C ARG A 176 15.68 14.02 -8.68
N ALA A 177 14.97 15.09 -8.91
CA ALA A 177 14.38 15.89 -7.83
C ALA A 177 13.22 15.10 -7.21
N ALA A 178 13.49 14.39 -6.11
CA ALA A 178 12.54 13.50 -5.46
C ALA A 178 11.20 14.18 -5.14
N GLY A 179 10.09 13.55 -5.53
CA GLY A 179 8.74 13.98 -5.21
C GLY A 179 8.14 15.06 -6.12
N HIS A 180 8.73 15.32 -7.27
CA HIS A 180 8.24 16.31 -8.23
C HIS A 180 7.68 15.67 -9.51
N GLY A 181 7.32 14.40 -9.48
CA GLY A 181 6.66 13.67 -10.56
C GLY A 181 5.21 13.32 -10.22
N ALA A 182 4.42 13.05 -11.25
CA ALA A 182 3.10 12.44 -11.12
C ALA A 182 2.85 11.52 -12.31
N ALA A 183 2.37 10.31 -12.03
CA ALA A 183 1.90 9.36 -13.02
C ALA A 183 0.41 9.08 -12.80
N PHE A 184 -0.39 9.15 -13.85
CA PHE A 184 -1.84 8.91 -13.77
C PHE A 184 -2.40 8.46 -15.11
N PRO A 185 -3.53 7.73 -15.12
CA PRO A 185 -4.20 7.33 -16.34
C PRO A 185 -5.03 8.49 -16.89
N VAL A 186 -5.18 8.52 -18.21
CA VAL A 186 -6.17 9.34 -18.91
C VAL A 186 -6.92 8.48 -19.91
N GLU A 187 -8.22 8.68 -20.01
CA GLU A 187 -9.03 8.05 -21.04
C GLU A 187 -8.96 8.88 -22.33
N ASP A 188 -8.48 8.27 -23.41
CA ASP A 188 -8.43 8.88 -24.73
C ASP A 188 -8.92 7.90 -25.80
N GLY A 189 -10.07 8.21 -26.38
CA GLY A 189 -10.69 7.39 -27.42
C GLY A 189 -11.21 6.01 -26.95
N GLY A 190 -11.52 5.87 -25.65
CA GLY A 190 -11.97 4.59 -25.05
C GLY A 190 -10.82 3.66 -24.66
N GLU A 191 -9.58 4.15 -24.70
CA GLU A 191 -8.41 3.45 -24.21
C GLU A 191 -7.78 4.23 -23.06
N GLU A 192 -7.36 3.53 -22.02
CA GLU A 192 -6.62 4.09 -20.90
C GLU A 192 -5.14 4.26 -21.31
N LYS A 193 -4.64 5.48 -21.18
CA LYS A 193 -3.25 5.85 -21.53
C LYS A 193 -2.54 6.40 -20.30
N LEU A 194 -1.29 6.00 -20.13
CA LEU A 194 -0.43 6.55 -19.10
C LEU A 194 0.04 7.97 -19.47
N VAL A 195 -0.10 8.88 -18.52
CA VAL A 195 0.52 10.20 -18.55
C VAL A 195 1.46 10.35 -17.38
N GLY A 196 2.70 10.75 -17.67
CA GLY A 196 3.70 11.13 -16.67
C GLY A 196 4.03 12.62 -16.79
N ILE A 197 4.08 13.31 -15.67
CA ILE A 197 4.56 14.69 -15.57
C ILE A 197 5.74 14.68 -14.61
N GLN A 198 6.87 15.27 -15.02
CA GLN A 198 8.06 15.33 -14.19
C GLN A 198 8.68 16.74 -14.24
N GLU A 199 8.98 17.30 -13.07
CA GLU A 199 9.79 18.52 -12.98
C GLU A 199 11.25 18.19 -13.26
N GLY A 200 11.93 19.02 -14.02
CA GLY A 200 13.34 18.87 -14.37
C GLY A 200 14.14 20.15 -14.07
N GLU A 201 15.37 19.96 -13.60
CA GLU A 201 16.32 21.07 -13.49
C GLU A 201 16.76 21.56 -14.89
N ARG A 202 16.91 22.87 -15.04
CA ARG A 202 17.39 23.53 -16.28
C ARG A 202 18.90 23.60 -16.33
#